data_ef22816e0afaba589030c297d2ed0e09
#
_entry.id   ef22816e0afaba589030c297d2ed0e09
#
_cell.length_a   1.000
_cell.length_b   1.000
_cell.length_c   1.000
_cell.angle_alpha   90.00
_cell.angle_beta   90.00
_cell.angle_gamma   90.00
#
_symmetry.space_group_name_H-M   'P 1'
#
loop_
_entity.id
_entity.type
_entity.pdbx_description
1 polymer ?
#
loop_
_entity_poly.entity_id
_entity_poly.type
_entity_poly.pdbx_seq_one_letter_code
_entity_poly.pdbx_strand_id
1 'polypeptide(L)'
;AAREVILSGGAFNSPQLLQLSGIGPAALLGQHGIPVLHELPVGEGLQDHFYARTFWKCTRPITLNDDMASLRRKLGIGLTYMLKKRGPLTVSAGYAAAFVRTRPELARPDAQLYFINFSTARRGGVLHPHSGFTCSVSQLQVESRGSVRLASPDPFAPPSIRYNYLATENDRRVMVEGLKLIRRIVNTPPMREYCAGEFMPGEAVRTDDEWLAFCREAGDTVFHPTSTCSMGKVVDAQLKVLGVQGLRVIDASVMPAVPSGNINAAVIAVAEKGADLVKQA
;
A
#
# COMPACT_ATOMS: atom_id res chain seq x y z
N ALA A 1 8.06 15.26 -29.71
CA ALA A 1 7.75 16.25 -28.66
C ALA A 1 8.38 17.60 -29.02
N ALA A 2 7.75 18.70 -28.64
CA ALA A 2 8.29 20.03 -28.91
C ALA A 2 9.48 20.38 -27.98
N ARG A 3 9.50 19.83 -26.78
CA ARG A 3 10.55 20.02 -25.77
C ARG A 3 11.00 18.66 -25.18
N GLU A 4 10.15 18.04 -24.40
CA GLU A 4 10.43 16.77 -23.75
C GLU A 4 9.18 15.89 -23.62
N VAL A 5 9.38 14.61 -23.30
CA VAL A 5 8.35 13.64 -22.95
C VAL A 5 8.37 13.42 -21.46
N ILE A 6 7.20 13.42 -20.82
CA ILE A 6 7.04 13.18 -19.38
C ILE A 6 6.20 11.92 -19.19
N LEU A 7 6.76 10.92 -18.53
CA LEU A 7 6.02 9.73 -18.11
C LEU A 7 5.48 9.95 -16.71
N SER A 8 4.16 9.71 -16.54
CA SER A 8 3.45 9.78 -15.26
C SER A 8 2.48 8.60 -15.13
N GLY A 9 2.89 7.41 -15.58
CA GLY A 9 2.09 6.18 -15.59
C GLY A 9 2.07 5.43 -14.25
N GLY A 10 2.76 5.96 -13.23
CA GLY A 10 2.89 5.32 -11.92
C GLY A 10 3.89 4.16 -11.90
N ALA A 11 4.01 3.51 -10.73
CA ALA A 11 5.04 2.51 -10.48
C ALA A 11 4.96 1.25 -11.35
N PHE A 12 3.90 1.06 -12.14
CA PHE A 12 3.73 -0.08 -13.02
C PHE A 12 3.88 0.28 -14.50
N ASN A 13 3.21 1.34 -14.94
CA ASN A 13 3.18 1.66 -16.36
C ASN A 13 4.37 2.52 -16.80
N SER A 14 4.92 3.39 -15.96
CA SER A 14 6.14 4.13 -16.32
C SER A 14 7.33 3.21 -16.61
N PRO A 15 7.69 2.23 -15.76
CA PRO A 15 8.73 1.27 -16.13
C PRO A 15 8.34 0.41 -17.33
N GLN A 16 7.07 0.01 -17.50
CA GLN A 16 6.62 -0.73 -18.68
C GLN A 16 6.87 0.05 -19.97
N LEU A 17 6.48 1.33 -20.00
CA LEU A 17 6.69 2.20 -21.17
C LEU A 17 8.19 2.38 -21.49
N LEU A 18 9.04 2.57 -20.48
CA LEU A 18 10.48 2.64 -20.69
C LEU A 18 11.04 1.35 -21.28
N GLN A 19 10.65 0.19 -20.73
CA GLN A 19 11.08 -1.13 -21.22
C GLN A 19 10.61 -1.37 -22.66
N LEU A 20 9.36 -1.07 -22.99
CA LEU A 20 8.82 -1.16 -24.35
C LEU A 20 9.56 -0.23 -25.33
N SER A 21 10.11 0.87 -24.83
CA SER A 21 10.89 1.84 -25.61
C SER A 21 12.38 1.48 -25.71
N GLY A 22 12.80 0.29 -25.27
CA GLY A 22 14.19 -0.15 -25.33
C GLY A 22 15.08 0.42 -24.21
N ILE A 23 14.49 0.98 -23.15
CA ILE A 23 15.19 1.50 -21.97
C ILE A 23 14.93 0.58 -20.80
N GLY A 24 15.89 -0.25 -20.41
CA GLY A 24 15.69 -1.23 -19.35
C GLY A 24 16.79 -2.28 -19.27
N PRO A 25 16.59 -3.35 -18.46
CA PRO A 25 17.57 -4.43 -18.35
C PRO A 25 17.75 -5.17 -19.68
N ALA A 26 18.97 -5.22 -20.20
CA ALA A 26 19.27 -5.77 -21.52
C ALA A 26 18.78 -7.22 -21.70
N ALA A 27 18.94 -8.06 -20.65
CA ALA A 27 18.48 -9.45 -20.69
C ALA A 27 16.96 -9.57 -20.82
N LEU A 28 16.20 -8.69 -20.15
CA LEU A 28 14.73 -8.68 -20.25
C LEU A 28 14.29 -8.23 -21.65
N LEU A 29 14.86 -7.14 -22.15
CA LEU A 29 14.53 -6.61 -23.48
C LEU A 29 14.82 -7.63 -24.58
N GLY A 30 15.99 -8.30 -24.49
CA GLY A 30 16.36 -9.37 -25.44
C GLY A 30 15.41 -10.55 -25.45
N GLN A 31 14.84 -10.95 -24.30
CA GLN A 31 13.81 -12.00 -24.21
C GLN A 31 12.55 -11.68 -25.02
N HIS A 32 12.26 -10.41 -25.20
CA HIS A 32 11.08 -9.93 -25.94
C HIS A 32 11.40 -9.42 -27.35
N GLY A 33 12.65 -9.56 -27.80
CA GLY A 33 13.08 -9.08 -29.13
C GLY A 33 13.10 -7.55 -29.24
N ILE A 34 13.16 -6.83 -28.12
CA ILE A 34 13.20 -5.37 -28.09
C ILE A 34 14.66 -4.92 -28.15
N PRO A 35 15.06 -4.07 -29.14
CA PRO A 35 16.39 -3.52 -29.20
C PRO A 35 16.74 -2.70 -27.95
N VAL A 36 17.92 -2.93 -27.39
CA VAL A 36 18.40 -2.18 -26.23
C VAL A 36 18.91 -0.82 -26.71
N LEU A 37 18.17 0.24 -26.43
CA LEU A 37 18.60 1.61 -26.70
C LEU A 37 19.45 2.17 -25.56
N HIS A 38 19.06 1.85 -24.32
CA HIS A 38 19.81 2.26 -23.13
C HIS A 38 19.60 1.29 -21.98
N GLU A 39 20.68 0.80 -21.39
CA GLU A 39 20.61 -0.15 -20.29
C GLU A 39 20.50 0.57 -18.95
N LEU A 40 19.38 0.37 -18.26
CA LEU A 40 19.08 0.87 -16.91
C LEU A 40 18.30 -0.17 -16.12
N PRO A 41 18.36 -0.17 -14.77
CA PRO A 41 17.61 -1.11 -13.94
C PRO A 41 16.12 -0.74 -13.81
N VAL A 42 15.48 -0.41 -14.92
CA VAL A 42 14.05 -0.03 -14.97
C VAL A 42 13.17 -1.19 -14.55
N GLY A 43 12.26 -0.92 -13.64
CA GLY A 43 11.34 -1.92 -13.10
C GLY A 43 11.89 -2.71 -11.91
N GLU A 44 13.18 -2.56 -11.57
CA GLU A 44 13.81 -3.23 -10.44
C GLU A 44 13.63 -2.42 -9.14
N GLY A 45 13.56 -3.12 -8.01
CA GLY A 45 13.48 -2.49 -6.69
C GLY A 45 12.09 -2.04 -6.28
N LEU A 46 11.02 -2.57 -6.89
CA LEU A 46 9.64 -2.32 -6.47
C LEU A 46 9.50 -2.47 -4.96
N GLN A 47 8.95 -1.47 -4.33
CA GLN A 47 8.50 -1.50 -2.93
C GLN A 47 7.02 -1.17 -2.84
N ASP A 48 6.37 -1.78 -1.87
CA ASP A 48 4.99 -1.49 -1.53
C ASP A 48 4.75 -1.83 -0.06
N HIS A 49 3.85 -1.12 0.58
CA HIS A 49 3.41 -1.49 1.92
C HIS A 49 2.51 -2.72 1.86
N PHE A 50 2.88 -3.73 2.61
CA PHE A 50 2.06 -4.90 2.87
C PHE A 50 1.25 -4.71 4.15
N TYR A 51 0.02 -5.22 4.22
CA TYR A 51 -0.77 -5.19 5.44
C TYR A 51 -1.47 -6.51 5.69
N ALA A 52 -1.75 -6.78 6.97
CA ALA A 52 -2.62 -7.87 7.38
C ALA A 52 -3.73 -7.34 8.29
N ARG A 53 -4.92 -7.93 8.18
CA ARG A 53 -6.12 -7.51 8.90
C ARG A 53 -6.58 -8.58 9.87
N THR A 54 -6.96 -8.16 11.07
CA THR A 54 -7.66 -8.97 12.04
C THR A 54 -9.10 -8.49 12.17
N PHE A 55 -10.05 -9.41 12.38
CA PHE A 55 -11.46 -9.08 12.52
C PHE A 55 -11.98 -9.52 13.90
N TRP A 56 -12.79 -8.65 14.47
CA TRP A 56 -13.28 -8.79 15.85
C TRP A 56 -14.79 -8.63 15.87
N LYS A 57 -15.46 -9.47 16.64
CA LYS A 57 -16.91 -9.35 16.88
C LYS A 57 -17.15 -8.35 18.00
N CYS A 58 -18.22 -7.56 17.88
CA CYS A 58 -18.65 -6.65 18.94
C CYS A 58 -19.68 -7.28 19.85
N THR A 59 -19.69 -6.83 21.10
CA THR A 59 -20.72 -7.18 22.11
C THR A 59 -22.04 -6.46 21.86
N ARG A 60 -22.04 -5.36 21.10
CA ARG A 60 -23.18 -4.48 20.85
C ARG A 60 -23.25 -4.10 19.36
N PRO A 61 -24.46 -3.76 18.84
CA PRO A 61 -24.65 -3.38 17.44
C PRO A 61 -24.27 -1.90 17.21
N ILE A 62 -22.97 -1.58 17.20
CA ILE A 62 -22.39 -0.24 17.19
C ILE A 62 -21.51 0.05 15.98
N THR A 63 -21.48 -0.84 14.99
CA THR A 63 -20.61 -0.73 13.83
C THR A 63 -21.37 -0.40 12.55
N LEU A 64 -20.65 -0.01 11.50
CA LEU A 64 -21.26 0.20 10.19
C LEU A 64 -21.90 -1.06 9.61
N ASN A 65 -21.52 -2.26 10.05
CA ASN A 65 -22.21 -3.49 9.68
C ASN A 65 -23.69 -3.42 10.06
N ASP A 66 -23.98 -2.98 11.28
CA ASP A 66 -25.33 -2.84 11.80
C ASP A 66 -26.11 -1.72 11.11
N ASP A 67 -25.43 -0.61 10.84
CA ASP A 67 -26.02 0.53 10.16
C ASP A 67 -26.42 0.17 8.72
N MET A 68 -25.56 -0.57 8.03
CA MET A 68 -25.81 -1.01 6.66
C MET A 68 -26.80 -2.18 6.56
N ALA A 69 -27.05 -2.91 7.63
CA ALA A 69 -28.10 -3.92 7.69
C ALA A 69 -29.52 -3.33 7.84
N SER A 70 -29.65 -2.08 8.28
CA SER A 70 -30.92 -1.42 8.57
C SER A 70 -31.23 -0.28 7.59
N LEU A 71 -32.34 -0.38 6.84
CA LEU A 71 -32.78 0.68 5.93
C LEU A 71 -33.03 2.00 6.69
N ARG A 72 -33.65 1.92 7.90
CA ARG A 72 -33.90 3.08 8.75
C ARG A 72 -32.59 3.81 9.13
N ARG A 73 -31.55 3.04 9.51
CA ARG A 73 -30.24 3.61 9.86
C ARG A 73 -29.55 4.22 8.64
N LYS A 74 -29.59 3.55 7.49
CA LYS A 74 -29.07 4.11 6.22
C LYS A 74 -29.69 5.46 5.87
N LEU A 75 -31.04 5.53 5.93
CA LEU A 75 -31.75 6.79 5.69
C LEU A 75 -31.36 7.85 6.70
N GLY A 76 -31.24 7.51 7.98
CA GLY A 76 -30.79 8.42 9.04
C GLY A 76 -29.38 8.97 8.82
N ILE A 77 -28.45 8.12 8.36
CA ILE A 77 -27.07 8.54 7.98
C ILE A 77 -27.11 9.50 6.80
N GLY A 78 -27.87 9.19 5.75
CA GLY A 78 -28.04 10.06 4.59
C GLY A 78 -28.64 11.42 4.96
N LEU A 79 -29.70 11.43 5.74
CA LEU A 79 -30.35 12.67 6.21
C LEU A 79 -29.42 13.50 7.10
N THR A 80 -28.69 12.85 8.01
CA THR A 80 -27.70 13.52 8.86
C THR A 80 -26.61 14.20 8.02
N TYR A 81 -26.13 13.50 7.00
CA TYR A 81 -25.14 14.08 6.08
C TYR A 81 -25.71 15.25 5.28
N MET A 82 -26.91 15.11 4.72
CA MET A 82 -27.55 16.17 3.93
C MET A 82 -27.78 17.44 4.76
N LEU A 83 -28.31 17.30 5.97
CA LEU A 83 -28.70 18.44 6.81
C LEU A 83 -27.56 19.03 7.63
N LYS A 84 -26.64 18.19 8.13
CA LYS A 84 -25.62 18.58 9.11
C LYS A 84 -24.19 18.45 8.60
N LYS A 85 -23.96 17.82 7.44
CA LYS A 85 -22.62 17.52 6.89
C LYS A 85 -21.74 16.77 7.92
N ARG A 86 -22.34 15.83 8.65
CA ARG A 86 -21.71 15.05 9.73
C ARG A 86 -22.06 13.57 9.59
N GLY A 87 -21.38 12.73 10.38
CA GLY A 87 -21.64 11.30 10.47
C GLY A 87 -20.73 10.45 9.58
N PRO A 88 -21.03 9.15 9.43
CA PRO A 88 -20.15 8.18 8.77
C PRO A 88 -19.76 8.54 7.33
N LEU A 89 -20.58 9.31 6.60
CA LEU A 89 -20.29 9.75 5.23
C LEU A 89 -19.23 10.86 5.14
N THR A 90 -18.80 11.43 6.28
CA THR A 90 -17.75 12.46 6.33
C THR A 90 -16.39 11.92 6.79
N VAL A 91 -16.30 10.64 7.11
CA VAL A 91 -15.11 10.00 7.66
C VAL A 91 -14.62 8.93 6.68
N SER A 92 -13.31 8.80 6.52
CA SER A 92 -12.71 7.70 5.77
C SER A 92 -12.93 6.37 6.47
N ALA A 93 -12.66 5.25 5.78
CA ALA A 93 -12.78 3.91 6.36
C ALA A 93 -11.92 3.70 7.62
N GLY A 94 -10.74 4.36 7.69
CA GLY A 94 -9.87 4.35 8.87
C GLY A 94 -10.30 5.41 9.88
N TYR A 95 -10.97 5.00 10.95
CA TYR A 95 -11.43 5.89 12.03
C TYR A 95 -10.29 6.36 12.94
N ALA A 96 -9.29 5.52 13.14
CA ALA A 96 -8.08 5.86 13.89
C ALA A 96 -6.88 5.17 13.26
N ALA A 97 -5.73 5.81 13.39
CA ALA A 97 -4.44 5.26 13.01
C ALA A 97 -3.41 5.56 14.09
N ALA A 98 -2.44 4.67 14.26
CA ALA A 98 -1.32 4.85 15.17
C ALA A 98 -0.02 4.45 14.47
N PHE A 99 1.01 5.27 14.65
CA PHE A 99 2.37 4.94 14.27
C PHE A 99 3.10 4.43 15.51
N VAL A 100 3.53 3.19 15.49
CA VAL A 100 4.04 2.49 16.67
C VAL A 100 5.40 1.88 16.40
N ARG A 101 6.19 1.73 17.48
CA ARG A 101 7.41 0.94 17.47
C ARG A 101 7.07 -0.48 17.94
N THR A 102 7.35 -1.47 17.12
CA THR A 102 7.14 -2.88 17.49
C THR A 102 8.13 -3.32 18.56
N ARG A 103 9.25 -2.61 18.68
CA ARG A 103 10.26 -2.81 19.72
C ARG A 103 10.66 -1.47 20.35
N PRO A 104 10.87 -1.41 21.67
CA PRO A 104 11.14 -0.16 22.39
C PRO A 104 12.44 0.53 21.99
N GLU A 105 13.46 -0.23 21.56
CA GLU A 105 14.77 0.29 21.15
C GLU A 105 14.79 0.99 19.79
N LEU A 106 13.74 0.89 18.98
CA LEU A 106 13.68 1.55 17.69
C LEU A 106 13.61 3.08 17.85
N ALA A 107 14.40 3.80 17.08
CA ALA A 107 14.44 5.26 17.13
C ALA A 107 13.15 5.90 16.59
N ARG A 108 12.45 5.22 15.69
CA ARG A 108 11.22 5.70 15.03
C ARG A 108 10.20 4.55 14.86
N PRO A 109 8.91 4.87 14.68
CA PRO A 109 7.89 3.88 14.35
C PRO A 109 8.27 3.04 13.12
N ASP A 110 8.01 1.75 13.20
CA ASP A 110 8.23 0.77 12.13
C ASP A 110 6.93 0.10 11.66
N ALA A 111 5.81 0.34 12.35
CA ALA A 111 4.49 -0.15 11.97
C ALA A 111 3.42 0.92 12.07
N GLN A 112 2.44 0.86 11.19
CA GLN A 112 1.22 1.65 11.23
C GLN A 112 0.04 0.73 11.50
N LEU A 113 -0.74 1.05 12.52
CA LEU A 113 -1.98 0.37 12.87
C LEU A 113 -3.17 1.20 12.39
N TYR A 114 -4.23 0.52 11.94
CA TYR A 114 -5.50 1.14 11.61
C TYR A 114 -6.63 0.47 12.38
N PHE A 115 -7.59 1.28 12.80
CA PHE A 115 -8.89 0.85 13.31
C PHE A 115 -9.98 1.25 12.31
N ILE A 116 -10.81 0.29 11.93
CA ILE A 116 -11.89 0.42 10.95
C ILE A 116 -13.18 -0.06 11.60
N ASN A 117 -14.20 0.80 11.66
CA ASN A 117 -15.48 0.52 12.34
C ASN A 117 -16.43 -0.35 11.51
N PHE A 118 -15.91 -1.35 10.81
CA PHE A 118 -16.68 -2.40 10.16
C PHE A 118 -15.79 -3.61 9.86
N SER A 119 -16.41 -4.73 9.50
CA SER A 119 -15.72 -5.93 9.06
C SER A 119 -16.32 -6.49 7.77
N THR A 120 -15.45 -7.00 6.88
CA THR A 120 -15.81 -7.58 5.58
C THR A 120 -14.98 -8.84 5.30
N ALA A 121 -15.52 -9.79 4.54
CA ALA A 121 -14.79 -11.00 4.18
C ALA A 121 -13.55 -10.70 3.30
N ARG A 122 -13.63 -9.66 2.46
CA ARG A 122 -12.54 -9.18 1.60
C ARG A 122 -12.67 -7.69 1.35
N ARG A 123 -11.60 -7.04 0.93
CA ARG A 123 -11.62 -5.61 0.57
C ARG A 123 -12.68 -5.34 -0.52
N GLY A 124 -13.52 -4.33 -0.29
CA GLY A 124 -14.63 -4.00 -1.20
C GLY A 124 -15.74 -5.05 -1.26
N GLY A 125 -15.68 -6.08 -0.42
CA GLY A 125 -16.68 -7.13 -0.35
C GLY A 125 -17.89 -6.77 0.52
N VAL A 126 -18.81 -7.73 0.61
CA VAL A 126 -20.00 -7.61 1.47
C VAL A 126 -19.57 -7.56 2.93
N LEU A 127 -20.22 -6.70 3.71
CA LEU A 127 -20.02 -6.62 5.14
C LEU A 127 -20.45 -7.93 5.82
N HIS A 128 -19.75 -8.32 6.88
CA HIS A 128 -20.19 -9.46 7.67
C HIS A 128 -21.59 -9.21 8.27
N PRO A 129 -22.42 -10.25 8.44
CA PRO A 129 -23.79 -10.10 8.95
C PRO A 129 -23.86 -9.77 10.45
N HIS A 130 -22.73 -9.74 11.13
CA HIS A 130 -22.62 -9.42 12.56
C HIS A 130 -21.92 -8.09 12.78
N SER A 131 -22.17 -7.47 13.93
CA SER A 131 -21.43 -6.30 14.37
C SER A 131 -19.96 -6.66 14.57
N GLY A 132 -19.06 -5.91 13.92
CA GLY A 132 -17.64 -6.19 14.00
C GLY A 132 -16.79 -5.02 13.52
N PHE A 133 -15.54 -5.01 13.96
CA PHE A 133 -14.52 -4.04 13.56
C PHE A 133 -13.28 -4.74 13.01
N THR A 134 -12.48 -3.99 12.31
CA THR A 134 -11.22 -4.44 11.73
C THR A 134 -10.07 -3.66 12.34
N CYS A 135 -9.02 -4.36 12.74
CA CYS A 135 -7.72 -3.77 12.98
C CYS A 135 -6.73 -4.28 11.94
N SER A 136 -5.83 -3.43 11.50
CA SER A 136 -4.78 -3.85 10.56
C SER A 136 -3.43 -3.28 10.95
N VAL A 137 -2.39 -3.97 10.56
CA VAL A 137 -1.00 -3.51 10.64
C VAL A 137 -0.39 -3.46 9.26
N SER A 138 0.42 -2.43 9.03
CA SER A 138 1.27 -2.30 7.86
C SER A 138 2.66 -1.92 8.30
N GLN A 139 3.69 -2.56 7.74
CA GLN A 139 5.07 -2.14 7.99
C GLN A 139 5.35 -0.80 7.32
N LEU A 140 6.15 0.07 7.96
CA LEU A 140 6.50 1.40 7.45
C LEU A 140 7.82 1.43 6.71
N GLN A 141 8.75 0.55 7.06
CA GLN A 141 10.10 0.52 6.51
C GLN A 141 10.32 -0.81 5.81
N VAL A 142 9.85 -0.89 4.56
CA VAL A 142 9.89 -2.11 3.75
C VAL A 142 11.32 -2.37 3.28
N GLU A 143 11.86 -3.54 3.59
CA GLU A 143 13.18 -3.99 3.10
C GLU A 143 13.06 -4.89 1.87
N SER A 144 11.97 -5.65 1.75
CA SER A 144 11.71 -6.48 0.58
C SER A 144 11.71 -5.68 -0.70
N ARG A 145 12.24 -6.25 -1.76
CA ARG A 145 12.31 -5.65 -3.10
C ARG A 145 11.71 -6.61 -4.11
N GLY A 146 10.88 -6.05 -4.96
CA GLY A 146 10.27 -6.73 -6.07
C GLY A 146 10.68 -6.15 -7.42
N SER A 147 9.90 -6.47 -8.44
CA SER A 147 10.14 -5.98 -9.80
C SER A 147 8.85 -5.84 -10.59
N VAL A 148 8.91 -4.98 -11.63
CA VAL A 148 7.91 -4.82 -12.68
C VAL A 148 8.60 -5.08 -14.01
N ARG A 149 8.21 -6.12 -14.73
CA ARG A 149 8.87 -6.55 -15.95
C ARG A 149 7.86 -6.76 -17.07
N LEU A 150 8.26 -6.55 -18.29
CA LEU A 150 7.43 -6.93 -19.44
C LEU A 150 7.07 -8.41 -19.37
N ALA A 151 5.80 -8.71 -19.64
CA ALA A 151 5.32 -10.06 -19.88
C ALA A 151 5.19 -10.36 -21.38
N SER A 152 5.15 -9.31 -22.22
CA SER A 152 4.98 -9.37 -23.66
C SER A 152 5.49 -8.06 -24.29
N PRO A 153 5.90 -8.04 -25.57
CA PRO A 153 6.16 -6.82 -26.33
C PRO A 153 4.86 -6.06 -26.71
N ASP A 154 3.69 -6.65 -26.49
CA ASP A 154 2.41 -5.96 -26.69
C ASP A 154 2.20 -4.88 -25.62
N PRO A 155 2.06 -3.59 -25.99
CA PRO A 155 1.87 -2.49 -25.05
C PRO A 155 0.57 -2.56 -24.22
N PHE A 156 -0.42 -3.34 -24.67
CA PHE A 156 -1.68 -3.54 -23.98
C PHE A 156 -1.66 -4.75 -23.01
N ALA A 157 -0.64 -5.61 -23.10
CA ALA A 157 -0.47 -6.69 -22.14
C ALA A 157 -0.04 -6.14 -20.77
N PRO A 158 -0.69 -6.57 -19.66
CA PRO A 158 -0.28 -6.13 -18.34
C PRO A 158 1.15 -6.62 -18.03
N PRO A 159 1.97 -5.82 -17.33
CA PRO A 159 3.31 -6.24 -16.93
C PRO A 159 3.26 -7.34 -15.87
N SER A 160 4.31 -8.13 -15.78
CA SER A 160 4.54 -9.05 -14.68
C SER A 160 4.98 -8.27 -13.44
N ILE A 161 4.16 -8.28 -12.39
CA ILE A 161 4.39 -7.57 -11.14
C ILE A 161 4.73 -8.59 -10.06
N ARG A 162 5.93 -8.51 -9.51
CA ARG A 162 6.37 -9.34 -8.39
C ARG A 162 6.72 -8.46 -7.20
N TYR A 163 5.86 -8.42 -6.20
CA TYR A 163 6.08 -7.61 -4.99
C TYR A 163 7.16 -8.18 -4.08
N ASN A 164 7.27 -9.49 -3.99
CA ASN A 164 8.21 -10.22 -3.14
C ASN A 164 8.06 -9.88 -1.65
N TYR A 165 6.82 -9.73 -1.17
CA TYR A 165 6.50 -9.42 0.21
C TYR A 165 7.10 -10.42 1.20
N LEU A 166 7.41 -9.94 2.41
CA LEU A 166 7.92 -10.75 3.52
C LEU A 166 9.21 -11.54 3.19
N ALA A 167 10.00 -11.04 2.23
CA ALA A 167 11.25 -11.70 1.83
C ALA A 167 12.33 -11.59 2.92
N THR A 168 12.36 -10.47 3.64
CA THR A 168 13.36 -10.24 4.70
C THR A 168 12.83 -10.68 6.07
N GLU A 169 13.74 -10.99 6.98
CA GLU A 169 13.38 -11.32 8.36
C GLU A 169 12.74 -10.12 9.08
N ASN A 170 13.26 -8.91 8.84
CA ASN A 170 12.72 -7.71 9.44
C ASN A 170 11.27 -7.45 9.03
N ASP A 171 10.93 -7.60 7.74
CA ASP A 171 9.56 -7.44 7.27
C ASP A 171 8.61 -8.43 7.92
N ARG A 172 9.02 -9.71 8.03
CA ARG A 172 8.23 -10.74 8.71
C ARG A 172 8.01 -10.43 10.17
N ARG A 173 9.07 -10.05 10.88
CA ARG A 173 9.03 -9.71 12.31
C ARG A 173 8.11 -8.53 12.59
N VAL A 174 8.22 -7.44 11.84
CA VAL A 174 7.37 -6.24 12.04
C VAL A 174 5.89 -6.60 11.91
N MET A 175 5.54 -7.42 10.93
CA MET A 175 4.15 -7.84 10.72
C MET A 175 3.64 -8.71 11.88
N VAL A 176 4.42 -9.70 12.31
CA VAL A 176 4.08 -10.58 13.43
C VAL A 176 3.91 -9.79 14.73
N GLU A 177 4.91 -8.97 15.09
CA GLU A 177 4.85 -8.15 16.31
C GLU A 177 3.73 -7.12 16.28
N GLY A 178 3.46 -6.53 15.12
CA GLY A 178 2.34 -5.61 14.95
C GLY A 178 0.97 -6.28 15.14
N LEU A 179 0.76 -7.50 14.65
CA LEU A 179 -0.46 -8.27 14.87
C LEU A 179 -0.62 -8.67 16.35
N LYS A 180 0.45 -9.11 17.00
CA LYS A 180 0.44 -9.37 18.45
C LYS A 180 0.11 -8.10 19.25
N LEU A 181 0.63 -6.94 18.82
CA LEU A 181 0.33 -5.66 19.46
C LEU A 181 -1.15 -5.30 19.32
N ILE A 182 -1.75 -5.48 18.13
CA ILE A 182 -3.19 -5.31 17.93
C ILE A 182 -3.97 -6.18 18.91
N ARG A 183 -3.63 -7.48 19.03
CA ARG A 183 -4.29 -8.39 19.95
C ARG A 183 -4.17 -7.92 21.41
N ARG A 184 -3.00 -7.40 21.83
CA ARG A 184 -2.84 -6.79 23.16
C ARG A 184 -3.73 -5.58 23.35
N ILE A 185 -3.78 -4.66 22.36
CA ILE A 185 -4.63 -3.44 22.42
C ILE A 185 -6.10 -3.80 22.57
N VAL A 186 -6.62 -4.69 21.73
CA VAL A 186 -8.03 -5.08 21.77
C VAL A 186 -8.39 -5.81 23.09
N ASN A 187 -7.43 -6.47 23.70
CA ASN A 187 -7.62 -7.13 25.01
C ASN A 187 -7.46 -6.20 26.21
N THR A 188 -7.21 -4.90 26.05
CA THR A 188 -7.20 -3.94 27.15
C THR A 188 -8.61 -3.73 27.72
N PRO A 189 -8.75 -3.40 29.02
CA PRO A 189 -10.08 -3.23 29.65
C PRO A 189 -11.04 -2.31 28.89
N PRO A 190 -10.62 -1.13 28.36
CA PRO A 190 -11.53 -0.26 27.62
C PRO A 190 -12.08 -0.87 26.33
N MET A 191 -11.27 -1.70 25.63
CA MET A 191 -11.68 -2.34 24.38
C MET A 191 -12.47 -3.61 24.60
N ARG A 192 -12.17 -4.37 25.66
CA ARG A 192 -12.86 -5.63 25.99
C ARG A 192 -14.35 -5.45 26.25
N GLU A 193 -14.77 -4.29 26.73
CA GLU A 193 -16.20 -4.00 26.92
C GLU A 193 -16.97 -4.10 25.59
N TYR A 194 -16.32 -3.72 24.48
CA TYR A 194 -16.93 -3.71 23.14
C TYR A 194 -16.61 -4.94 22.30
N CYS A 195 -15.68 -5.80 22.74
CA CYS A 195 -15.18 -6.93 21.98
C CYS A 195 -15.70 -8.27 22.52
N ALA A 196 -16.46 -8.98 21.70
CA ALA A 196 -16.98 -10.33 22.03
C ALA A 196 -15.96 -11.45 21.71
N GLY A 197 -14.92 -11.16 20.95
CA GLY A 197 -13.85 -12.11 20.61
C GLY A 197 -13.24 -11.89 19.24
N GLU A 198 -12.07 -12.48 19.05
CA GLU A 198 -11.36 -12.46 17.79
C GLU A 198 -12.01 -13.44 16.80
N PHE A 199 -12.43 -12.94 15.65
CA PHE A 199 -13.07 -13.73 14.61
C PHE A 199 -12.04 -14.26 13.59
N MET A 200 -11.04 -13.43 13.24
CA MET A 200 -9.97 -13.80 12.32
C MET A 200 -8.66 -13.10 12.73
N PRO A 201 -7.54 -13.80 12.85
CA PRO A 201 -7.36 -15.24 12.59
C PRO A 201 -7.99 -16.17 13.63
N GLY A 202 -8.39 -15.66 14.78
CA GLY A 202 -8.92 -16.44 15.90
C GLY A 202 -7.84 -16.76 16.95
N GLU A 203 -8.29 -17.10 18.16
CA GLU A 203 -7.44 -17.28 19.34
C GLU A 203 -6.47 -18.47 19.24
N ALA A 204 -6.67 -19.38 18.28
CA ALA A 204 -5.82 -20.54 18.05
C ALA A 204 -4.44 -20.14 17.51
N VAL A 205 -4.33 -19.04 16.78
CA VAL A 205 -3.06 -18.52 16.26
C VAL A 205 -2.27 -17.85 17.40
N ARG A 206 -1.14 -18.47 17.78
CA ARG A 206 -0.34 -18.07 18.97
C ARG A 206 1.14 -17.92 18.69
N THR A 207 1.73 -18.81 17.91
CA THR A 207 3.15 -18.81 17.59
C THR A 207 3.49 -17.84 16.46
N ASP A 208 4.76 -17.44 16.37
CA ASP A 208 5.22 -16.53 15.30
C ASP A 208 5.05 -17.15 13.91
N ASP A 209 5.25 -18.46 13.78
CA ASP A 209 5.06 -19.18 12.53
C ASP A 209 3.58 -19.19 12.10
N GLU A 210 2.66 -19.37 13.04
CA GLU A 210 1.22 -19.29 12.78
C GLU A 210 0.80 -17.88 12.37
N TRP A 211 1.31 -16.84 13.04
CA TRP A 211 1.09 -15.45 12.66
C TRP A 211 1.66 -15.15 11.27
N LEU A 212 2.85 -15.65 10.96
CA LEU A 212 3.44 -15.47 9.64
C LEU A 212 2.67 -16.22 8.55
N ALA A 213 2.18 -17.42 8.84
CA ALA A 213 1.30 -18.18 7.95
C ALA A 213 0.02 -17.39 7.66
N PHE A 214 -0.61 -16.82 8.70
CA PHE A 214 -1.76 -15.93 8.55
C PHE A 214 -1.44 -14.70 7.71
N CYS A 215 -0.29 -14.05 7.90
CA CYS A 215 0.14 -12.93 7.05
C CYS A 215 0.22 -13.33 5.56
N ARG A 216 0.77 -14.51 5.27
CA ARG A 216 0.91 -15.00 3.90
C ARG A 216 -0.43 -15.31 3.23
N GLU A 217 -1.40 -15.80 3.99
CA GLU A 217 -2.73 -16.17 3.50
C GLU A 217 -3.65 -14.95 3.38
N ALA A 218 -3.69 -14.09 4.40
CA ALA A 218 -4.67 -13.01 4.54
C ALA A 218 -4.13 -11.61 4.28
N GLY A 219 -2.82 -11.49 4.03
CA GLY A 219 -2.19 -10.19 3.75
C GLY A 219 -2.40 -9.74 2.31
N ASP A 220 -2.30 -8.43 2.10
CA ASP A 220 -2.58 -7.80 0.80
C ASP A 220 -1.79 -6.49 0.66
N THR A 221 -1.83 -5.90 -0.53
CA THR A 221 -1.27 -4.58 -0.83
C THR A 221 -2.11 -3.46 -0.20
N VAL A 222 -1.48 -2.38 0.27
CA VAL A 222 -2.17 -1.11 0.57
C VAL A 222 -2.21 -0.16 -0.64
N PHE A 223 -1.74 -0.61 -1.81
CA PHE A 223 -1.66 0.18 -3.05
C PHE A 223 -0.72 1.38 -2.95
N HIS A 224 0.46 1.15 -2.40
CA HIS A 224 1.54 2.12 -2.29
C HIS A 224 2.79 1.75 -3.12
N PRO A 225 2.66 1.23 -4.37
CA PRO A 225 3.82 0.80 -5.15
C PRO A 225 4.69 1.99 -5.53
N THR A 226 6.02 1.80 -5.40
CA THR A 226 7.04 2.83 -5.65
C THR A 226 8.32 2.21 -6.19
N SER A 227 9.31 3.05 -6.48
CA SER A 227 10.73 2.72 -6.60
C SER A 227 11.17 1.97 -7.87
N THR A 228 10.29 1.79 -8.84
CA THR A 228 10.57 1.06 -10.10
C THR A 228 11.35 1.88 -11.15
N CYS A 229 11.42 3.22 -10.97
CA CYS A 229 12.27 4.13 -11.74
C CYS A 229 13.07 5.03 -10.80
N SER A 230 13.68 4.45 -9.78
CA SER A 230 14.30 5.11 -8.62
C SER A 230 15.26 6.22 -8.98
N MET A 231 15.17 7.35 -8.25
CA MET A 231 16.21 8.40 -8.29
C MET A 231 17.59 7.81 -7.94
N GLY A 232 18.61 8.26 -8.68
CA GLY A 232 19.98 7.78 -8.56
C GLY A 232 20.27 6.46 -9.27
N LYS A 233 19.24 5.77 -9.82
CA LYS A 233 19.40 4.52 -10.59
C LYS A 233 18.79 4.60 -11.99
N VAL A 234 17.62 5.20 -12.14
CA VAL A 234 16.90 5.35 -13.40
C VAL A 234 16.71 6.81 -13.77
N VAL A 235 16.45 7.68 -12.80
CA VAL A 235 16.34 9.12 -13.00
C VAL A 235 17.33 9.86 -12.10
N ASP A 236 17.67 11.09 -12.49
CA ASP A 236 18.46 12.02 -11.68
C ASP A 236 17.60 12.80 -10.68
N ALA A 237 18.20 13.75 -9.94
CA ALA A 237 17.50 14.62 -8.99
C ALA A 237 16.58 15.64 -9.68
N GLN A 238 16.70 15.85 -10.98
CA GLN A 238 15.82 16.65 -11.83
C GLN A 238 14.73 15.79 -12.49
N LEU A 239 14.61 14.51 -12.09
CA LEU A 239 13.66 13.54 -12.62
C LEU A 239 13.84 13.19 -14.11
N LYS A 240 15.02 13.51 -14.68
CA LYS A 240 15.42 13.16 -16.05
C LYS A 240 15.91 11.71 -16.07
N VAL A 241 15.53 10.97 -17.11
CA VAL A 241 16.04 9.61 -17.32
C VAL A 241 17.54 9.67 -17.60
N LEU A 242 18.31 8.93 -16.82
CA LEU A 242 19.78 8.93 -16.92
C LEU A 242 20.22 8.50 -18.32
N GLY A 243 21.13 9.26 -18.94
CA GLY A 243 21.68 8.98 -20.26
C GLY A 243 20.72 9.20 -21.44
N VAL A 244 19.48 9.65 -21.23
CA VAL A 244 18.48 9.89 -22.27
C VAL A 244 18.04 11.36 -22.24
N GLN A 245 18.17 12.05 -23.38
CA GLN A 245 17.75 13.43 -23.48
C GLN A 245 16.26 13.59 -23.73
N GLY A 246 15.65 14.65 -23.18
CA GLY A 246 14.25 15.00 -23.43
C GLY A 246 13.23 14.02 -22.86
N LEU A 247 13.59 13.24 -21.83
CA LEU A 247 12.68 12.28 -21.18
C LEU A 247 12.75 12.40 -19.66
N ARG A 248 11.58 12.49 -19.02
CA ARG A 248 11.43 12.49 -17.55
C ARG A 248 10.42 11.45 -17.09
N VAL A 249 10.55 11.06 -15.82
CA VAL A 249 9.53 10.31 -15.10
C VAL A 249 9.14 11.13 -13.87
N ILE A 250 7.83 11.41 -13.72
CA ILE A 250 7.29 12.21 -12.61
C ILE A 250 6.08 11.48 -12.01
N ASP A 251 6.34 10.54 -11.13
CA ASP A 251 5.32 9.77 -10.38
C ASP A 251 5.96 9.02 -9.20
N ALA A 252 5.21 8.11 -8.58
CA ALA A 252 5.68 7.33 -7.44
C ALA A 252 6.87 6.41 -7.75
N SER A 253 7.10 6.04 -9.02
CA SER A 253 8.18 5.14 -9.42
C SER A 253 9.57 5.72 -9.14
N VAL A 254 9.69 7.05 -9.09
CA VAL A 254 10.98 7.73 -8.89
C VAL A 254 11.46 7.74 -7.44
N MET A 255 10.61 7.42 -6.49
CA MET A 255 10.98 7.40 -5.06
C MET A 255 12.10 6.37 -4.82
N PRO A 256 13.20 6.73 -4.12
CA PRO A 256 14.28 5.77 -3.83
C PRO A 256 13.86 4.68 -2.85
N ALA A 257 12.86 4.97 -2.02
CA ALA A 257 12.23 4.04 -1.10
C ALA A 257 10.78 4.47 -0.83
N VAL A 258 9.93 3.52 -0.46
CA VAL A 258 8.58 3.81 0.00
C VAL A 258 8.64 4.64 1.30
N PRO A 259 7.94 5.79 1.39
CA PRO A 259 7.95 6.62 2.60
C PRO A 259 7.24 5.93 3.77
N SER A 260 7.59 6.31 5.02
CA SER A 260 7.05 5.73 6.24
C SER A 260 5.62 6.22 6.52
N GLY A 261 4.68 5.87 5.67
CA GLY A 261 3.25 6.24 5.75
C GLY A 261 2.56 6.17 4.39
N ASN A 262 1.32 6.68 4.32
CA ASN A 262 0.57 6.72 3.07
C ASN A 262 1.28 7.60 2.03
N ILE A 263 1.42 7.11 0.80
CA ILE A 263 2.29 7.74 -0.20
C ILE A 263 1.67 8.94 -0.91
N ASN A 264 0.35 9.18 -0.81
CA ASN A 264 -0.34 10.17 -1.64
C ASN A 264 0.26 11.59 -1.50
N ALA A 265 0.53 12.04 -0.28
CA ALA A 265 1.14 13.35 -0.05
C ALA A 265 2.56 13.44 -0.64
N ALA A 266 3.34 12.36 -0.53
CA ALA A 266 4.68 12.29 -1.12
C ALA A 266 4.63 12.30 -2.66
N VAL A 267 3.65 11.60 -3.27
CA VAL A 267 3.42 11.62 -4.73
C VAL A 267 3.06 13.02 -5.20
N ILE A 268 2.17 13.73 -4.49
CA ILE A 268 1.82 15.13 -4.79
C ILE A 268 3.07 16.02 -4.71
N ALA A 269 3.88 15.87 -3.67
CA ALA A 269 5.12 16.65 -3.52
C ALA A 269 6.12 16.40 -4.67
N VAL A 270 6.26 15.15 -5.12
CA VAL A 270 7.06 14.79 -6.31
C VAL A 270 6.49 15.46 -7.56
N ALA A 271 5.17 15.44 -7.74
CA ALA A 271 4.49 16.01 -8.89
C ALA A 271 4.63 17.54 -8.95
N GLU A 272 4.42 18.24 -7.83
CA GLU A 272 4.60 19.70 -7.72
C GLU A 272 6.04 20.12 -7.99
N LYS A 273 7.00 19.42 -7.38
CA LYS A 273 8.43 19.67 -7.66
C LYS A 273 8.78 19.39 -9.11
N GLY A 274 8.24 18.31 -9.67
CA GLY A 274 8.42 17.94 -11.07
C GLY A 274 7.88 19.01 -12.03
N ALA A 275 6.69 19.56 -11.74
CA ALA A 275 6.09 20.66 -12.50
C ALA A 275 6.99 21.91 -12.52
N ASP A 276 7.60 22.26 -11.39
CA ASP A 276 8.54 23.38 -11.31
C ASP A 276 9.81 23.14 -12.14
N LEU A 277 10.35 21.91 -12.08
CA LEU A 277 11.52 21.52 -12.88
C LEU A 277 11.24 21.56 -14.39
N VAL A 278 10.03 21.21 -14.82
CA VAL A 278 9.60 21.30 -16.23
C VAL A 278 9.47 22.74 -16.69
N LYS A 279 8.94 23.65 -15.83
CA LYS A 279 8.83 25.08 -16.17
C LYS A 279 10.18 25.79 -16.30
N GLN A 280 11.21 25.28 -15.61
CA GLN A 280 12.57 25.83 -15.62
C GLN A 280 13.48 25.28 -16.74
N ALA A 281 13.00 24.29 -17.52
CA ALA A 281 13.78 23.57 -18.52
C ALA A 281 13.75 24.20 -19.93
#